data_2b100cf62fae689368d5de3125b3308d
#
_entry.id   2b100cf62fae689368d5de3125b3308d
#
_cell.length_a   1.000
_cell.length_b   1.000
_cell.length_c   1.000
_cell.angle_alpha   90.00
_cell.angle_beta   90.00
_cell.angle_gamma   90.00
#
_symmetry.space_group_name_H-M   'P 1'
#
loop_
_entity.id
_entity.type
_entity.pdbx_description
1 polymer ?
#
loop_
_entity_poly.entity_id
_entity_poly.type
_entity_poly.pdbx_seq_one_letter_code
_entity_poly.pdbx_strand_id
1 'polypeptide(L)'
;MNGIQRVVFDTSTLVGVALKPGSVPHRAFGLALQQCEVCTSTATLAELDEVLARDKFDRYMPRTTRLALANLLRLHAHHVEVTADDEAALLPPCRDNKDNKFLALAKIAGADILVSSDDDLLTLHPWCGVQVLTPATFVSLFAPLAV
;
A
#
# COMPACT_ATOMS: atom_id res chain seq x y z
N MET A 1 12.82 -14.73 -16.14
CA MET A 1 12.49 -13.42 -16.65
C MET A 1 11.91 -12.52 -15.60
N ASN A 2 12.42 -11.36 -15.54
CA ASN A 2 12.07 -10.48 -14.45
C ASN A 2 11.12 -9.38 -14.91
N GLY A 3 9.81 -9.68 -14.81
CA GLY A 3 8.84 -8.63 -14.96
C GLY A 3 8.97 -7.61 -13.83
N ILE A 4 8.32 -6.46 -14.00
CA ILE A 4 8.23 -5.47 -12.95
C ILE A 4 7.43 -6.04 -11.80
N GLN A 5 7.92 -5.89 -10.58
CA GLN A 5 7.21 -6.35 -9.39
C GLN A 5 6.00 -5.47 -9.12
N ARG A 6 4.93 -6.09 -8.64
CA ARG A 6 3.71 -5.41 -8.24
C ARG A 6 3.66 -5.27 -6.74
N VAL A 7 3.28 -4.09 -6.29
CA VAL A 7 3.32 -3.70 -4.87
C VAL A 7 1.99 -3.09 -4.45
N VAL A 8 1.52 -3.49 -3.27
CA VAL A 8 0.35 -2.91 -2.61
C VAL A 8 0.82 -2.22 -1.34
N PHE A 9 0.31 -1.01 -1.07
CA PHE A 9 0.54 -0.28 0.17
C PHE A 9 -0.76 -0.22 0.97
N ASP A 10 -0.69 -0.49 2.27
CA ASP A 10 -1.87 -0.31 3.11
C ASP A 10 -2.13 1.17 3.39
N THR A 11 -3.32 1.48 3.90
CA THR A 11 -3.74 2.86 4.10
C THR A 11 -2.87 3.59 5.11
N SER A 12 -2.52 2.96 6.22
CA SER A 12 -1.73 3.63 7.26
C SER A 12 -0.34 4.02 6.75
N THR A 13 0.27 3.18 5.91
CA THR A 13 1.55 3.51 5.28
C THR A 13 1.40 4.70 4.34
N LEU A 14 0.35 4.72 3.52
CA LEU A 14 0.09 5.84 2.61
C LEU A 14 -0.22 7.15 3.35
N VAL A 15 -0.88 7.07 4.50
CA VAL A 15 -1.08 8.25 5.36
C VAL A 15 0.28 8.80 5.79
N GLY A 16 1.21 7.93 6.19
CA GLY A 16 2.58 8.35 6.52
C GLY A 16 3.27 9.04 5.36
N VAL A 17 3.07 8.54 4.13
CA VAL A 17 3.59 9.18 2.91
C VAL A 17 3.05 10.59 2.77
N ALA A 18 1.75 10.78 2.98
CA ALA A 18 1.10 12.08 2.80
C ALA A 18 1.50 13.09 3.88
N LEU A 19 1.70 12.63 5.12
CA LEU A 19 1.93 13.53 6.25
C LEU A 19 3.37 13.94 6.45
N LYS A 20 4.33 13.10 6.05
CA LYS A 20 5.75 13.35 6.35
C LYS A 20 6.64 13.14 5.11
N PRO A 21 6.84 14.19 4.31
CA PRO A 21 7.84 14.14 3.24
C PRO A 21 9.22 13.77 3.80
N GLY A 22 9.92 12.88 3.09
CA GLY A 22 11.25 12.42 3.51
C GLY A 22 11.26 11.29 4.54
N SER A 23 10.09 10.90 5.06
CA SER A 23 9.99 9.77 5.98
C SER A 23 10.27 8.44 5.28
N VAL A 24 10.47 7.37 6.06
CA VAL A 24 10.70 6.04 5.50
C VAL A 24 9.51 5.59 4.61
N PRO A 25 8.24 5.73 5.03
CA PRO A 25 7.13 5.42 4.12
C PRO A 25 7.16 6.25 2.82
N HIS A 26 7.48 7.54 2.91
CA HIS A 26 7.58 8.40 1.73
C HIS A 26 8.67 7.90 0.78
N ARG A 27 9.83 7.53 1.30
CA ARG A 27 10.93 6.98 0.49
C ARG A 27 10.55 5.64 -0.14
N ALA A 28 9.91 4.77 0.62
CA ALA A 28 9.45 3.47 0.11
C ALA A 28 8.48 3.67 -1.07
N PHE A 29 7.53 4.58 -0.92
CA PHE A 29 6.56 4.87 -1.97
C PHE A 29 7.23 5.44 -3.22
N GLY A 30 8.18 6.36 -3.05
CA GLY A 30 8.95 6.91 -4.17
C GLY A 30 9.71 5.83 -4.94
N LEU A 31 10.36 4.91 -4.22
CA LEU A 31 11.05 3.79 -4.84
C LEU A 31 10.08 2.87 -5.59
N ALA A 32 8.91 2.60 -5.00
CA ALA A 32 7.91 1.78 -5.66
C ALA A 32 7.39 2.40 -6.95
N LEU A 33 7.16 3.72 -6.95
CA LEU A 33 6.74 4.41 -8.17
C LEU A 33 7.79 4.35 -9.27
N GLN A 34 9.07 4.35 -8.90
CA GLN A 34 10.17 4.32 -9.87
C GLN A 34 10.43 2.90 -10.39
N GLN A 35 10.34 1.89 -9.56
CA GLN A 35 10.85 0.56 -9.86
C GLN A 35 9.79 -0.53 -9.92
N CYS A 36 8.58 -0.27 -9.47
CA CYS A 36 7.52 -1.26 -9.35
C CYS A 36 6.24 -0.75 -10.00
N GLU A 37 5.25 -1.64 -10.10
CA GLU A 37 3.89 -1.26 -10.44
C GLU A 37 3.06 -1.25 -9.15
N VAL A 38 2.61 -0.06 -8.74
CA VAL A 38 1.77 0.09 -7.55
C VAL A 38 0.33 -0.22 -7.93
N CYS A 39 -0.33 -1.09 -7.18
CA CYS A 39 -1.68 -1.54 -7.46
C CYS A 39 -2.68 -0.96 -6.46
N THR A 40 -3.87 -0.63 -6.96
CA THR A 40 -4.99 -0.14 -6.15
C THR A 40 -6.28 -0.84 -6.57
N SER A 41 -7.29 -0.75 -5.71
CA SER A 41 -8.65 -1.20 -6.00
C SER A 41 -9.63 -0.11 -5.60
N THR A 42 -10.88 -0.25 -5.99
CA THR A 42 -11.93 0.68 -5.59
C THR A 42 -12.03 0.78 -4.07
N ALA A 43 -12.01 -0.35 -3.37
CA ALA A 43 -12.13 -0.38 -1.91
C ALA A 43 -10.93 0.28 -1.22
N THR A 44 -9.71 0.01 -1.67
CA THR A 44 -8.52 0.60 -1.05
C THR A 44 -8.44 2.10 -1.29
N LEU A 45 -8.81 2.58 -2.49
CA LEU A 45 -8.85 4.01 -2.78
C LEU A 45 -9.93 4.72 -1.99
N ALA A 46 -11.11 4.10 -1.83
CA ALA A 46 -12.20 4.70 -1.03
C ALA A 46 -11.79 4.88 0.42
N GLU A 47 -11.13 3.89 1.01
CA GLU A 47 -10.62 4.02 2.38
C GLU A 47 -9.56 5.12 2.47
N LEU A 48 -8.65 5.18 1.51
CA LEU A 48 -7.61 6.20 1.49
C LEU A 48 -8.21 7.61 1.42
N ASP A 49 -9.20 7.83 0.55
CA ASP A 49 -9.89 9.12 0.47
C ASP A 49 -10.52 9.52 1.80
N GLU A 50 -11.23 8.58 2.43
CA GLU A 50 -11.88 8.83 3.71
C GLU A 50 -10.88 9.19 4.80
N VAL A 51 -9.80 8.39 4.91
CA VAL A 51 -8.81 8.59 5.96
C VAL A 51 -8.03 9.88 5.75
N LEU A 52 -7.59 10.15 4.50
CA LEU A 52 -6.82 11.37 4.19
C LEU A 52 -7.65 12.65 4.40
N ALA A 53 -8.98 12.57 4.36
CA ALA A 53 -9.85 13.72 4.55
C ALA A 53 -10.14 14.04 6.02
N ARG A 54 -9.66 13.24 6.97
CA ARG A 54 -9.97 13.42 8.39
C ARG A 54 -9.37 14.71 8.95
N ASP A 55 -10.18 15.46 9.69
CA ASP A 55 -9.79 16.76 10.26
C ASP A 55 -8.59 16.68 11.19
N LYS A 56 -8.38 15.53 11.84
CA LYS A 56 -7.26 15.37 12.77
C LYS A 56 -5.89 15.53 12.10
N PHE A 57 -5.82 15.44 10.79
CA PHE A 57 -4.56 15.60 10.05
C PHE A 57 -4.30 17.03 9.61
N ASP A 58 -5.27 17.95 9.74
CA ASP A 58 -5.14 19.33 9.29
C ASP A 58 -3.95 20.05 9.92
N ARG A 59 -3.62 19.70 11.16
CA ARG A 59 -2.50 20.29 11.89
C ARG A 59 -1.14 19.89 11.33
N TYR A 60 -1.06 18.82 10.55
CA TYR A 60 0.21 18.30 10.02
C TYR A 60 0.41 18.64 8.55
N MET A 61 -0.64 18.65 7.77
CA MET A 61 -0.55 18.84 6.33
C MET A 61 -1.89 19.34 5.79
N PRO A 62 -1.91 20.35 4.89
CA PRO A 62 -3.17 20.82 4.30
C PRO A 62 -3.93 19.70 3.62
N ARG A 63 -5.27 19.77 3.67
CA ARG A 63 -6.15 18.75 3.10
C ARG A 63 -5.91 18.54 1.60
N THR A 64 -5.74 19.63 0.85
CA THR A 64 -5.48 19.54 -0.59
C THR A 64 -4.21 18.76 -0.90
N THR A 65 -3.17 18.96 -0.11
CA THR A 65 -1.90 18.22 -0.27
C THR A 65 -2.09 16.74 0.06
N ARG A 66 -2.85 16.44 1.12
CA ARG A 66 -3.13 15.04 1.49
C ARG A 66 -3.91 14.33 0.39
N LEU A 67 -4.96 14.96 -0.13
CA LEU A 67 -5.80 14.37 -1.16
C LEU A 67 -5.08 14.23 -2.50
N ALA A 68 -4.05 15.02 -2.74
CA ALA A 68 -3.23 14.90 -3.94
C ALA A 68 -2.58 13.52 -4.06
N LEU A 69 -2.29 12.84 -2.95
CA LEU A 69 -1.74 11.49 -2.99
C LEU A 69 -2.75 10.50 -3.60
N ALA A 70 -4.02 10.57 -3.19
CA ALA A 70 -5.05 9.70 -3.75
C ALA A 70 -5.23 9.96 -5.25
N ASN A 71 -5.17 11.23 -5.67
CA ASN A 71 -5.27 11.57 -7.09
C ASN A 71 -4.07 11.04 -7.89
N LEU A 72 -2.88 11.11 -7.31
CA LEU A 72 -1.68 10.56 -7.93
C LEU A 72 -1.84 9.07 -8.17
N LEU A 73 -2.36 8.34 -7.18
CA LEU A 73 -2.60 6.91 -7.32
C LEU A 73 -3.65 6.62 -8.40
N ARG A 74 -4.71 7.43 -8.49
CA ARG A 74 -5.71 7.25 -9.55
C ARG A 74 -5.13 7.42 -10.94
N LEU A 75 -4.17 8.30 -11.10
CA LEU A 75 -3.56 8.58 -12.39
C LEU A 75 -2.47 7.57 -12.77
N HIS A 76 -1.72 7.09 -11.80
CA HIS A 76 -0.49 6.35 -12.09
C HIS A 76 -0.49 4.90 -11.61
N ALA A 77 -1.31 4.53 -10.64
CA ALA A 77 -1.35 3.16 -10.15
C ALA A 77 -2.14 2.25 -11.11
N HIS A 78 -1.81 0.97 -11.05
CA HIS A 78 -2.57 -0.06 -11.76
C HIS A 78 -3.83 -0.38 -10.97
N HIS A 79 -4.99 -0.08 -11.54
CA HIS A 79 -6.27 -0.35 -10.89
C HIS A 79 -6.72 -1.78 -11.19
N VAL A 80 -7.08 -2.51 -10.14
CA VAL A 80 -7.48 -3.91 -10.21
C VAL A 80 -8.91 -4.05 -9.68
N GLU A 81 -9.76 -4.75 -10.42
CA GLU A 81 -11.11 -5.07 -9.97
C GLU A 81 -11.06 -6.17 -8.92
N VAL A 82 -11.54 -5.86 -7.71
CA VAL A 82 -11.63 -6.81 -6.60
C VAL A 82 -13.06 -6.82 -6.09
N THR A 83 -13.67 -8.00 -6.03
CA THR A 83 -15.06 -8.15 -5.60
C THR A 83 -15.16 -8.48 -4.11
N ALA A 84 -16.36 -8.33 -3.55
CA ALA A 84 -16.61 -8.77 -2.18
C ALA A 84 -16.41 -10.29 -2.03
N ASP A 85 -16.68 -11.06 -3.06
CA ASP A 85 -16.44 -12.50 -3.05
C ASP A 85 -14.96 -12.83 -3.00
N ASP A 86 -14.13 -12.06 -3.70
CA ASP A 86 -12.67 -12.21 -3.65
C ASP A 86 -12.18 -12.02 -2.22
N GLU A 87 -12.69 -11.00 -1.54
CA GLU A 87 -12.32 -10.72 -0.15
C GLU A 87 -12.80 -11.80 0.81
N ALA A 88 -14.05 -12.30 0.60
CA ALA A 88 -14.61 -13.35 1.43
C ALA A 88 -13.90 -14.69 1.27
N ALA A 89 -13.24 -14.93 0.14
CA ALA A 89 -12.55 -16.18 -0.17
C ALA A 89 -11.12 -16.26 0.34
N LEU A 90 -10.63 -15.23 1.03
CA LEU A 90 -9.25 -15.22 1.53
C LEU A 90 -8.97 -16.35 2.52
N LEU A 91 -7.81 -16.99 2.36
CA LEU A 91 -7.42 -18.10 3.21
C LEU A 91 -5.89 -18.12 3.40
N PRO A 92 -5.39 -17.84 4.59
CA PRO A 92 -6.13 -17.30 5.75
C PRO A 92 -6.45 -15.82 5.57
N PRO A 93 -7.55 -15.35 6.17
CA PRO A 93 -7.83 -13.93 6.20
C PRO A 93 -6.96 -13.23 7.24
N CYS A 94 -6.89 -11.90 7.17
CA CYS A 94 -6.26 -11.11 8.22
C CYS A 94 -7.11 -11.16 9.49
N ARG A 95 -6.45 -11.10 10.64
CA ARG A 95 -7.10 -11.04 11.93
C ARG A 95 -8.04 -9.84 12.03
N ASP A 96 -7.61 -8.67 11.55
CA ASP A 96 -8.46 -7.50 11.42
C ASP A 96 -9.13 -7.50 10.05
N ASN A 97 -10.46 -7.64 10.05
CA ASN A 97 -11.24 -7.71 8.80
C ASN A 97 -11.06 -6.47 7.91
N LYS A 98 -10.75 -5.33 8.49
CA LYS A 98 -10.54 -4.09 7.73
C LYS A 98 -9.34 -4.18 6.80
N ASP A 99 -8.38 -5.04 7.11
CA ASP A 99 -7.17 -5.20 6.32
C ASP A 99 -7.32 -6.23 5.20
N ASN A 100 -8.41 -6.99 5.17
CA ASN A 100 -8.62 -8.00 4.15
C ASN A 100 -8.68 -7.43 2.73
N LYS A 101 -9.09 -6.17 2.57
CA LYS A 101 -9.10 -5.53 1.25
C LYS A 101 -7.71 -5.46 0.62
N PHE A 102 -6.66 -5.32 1.44
CA PHE A 102 -5.28 -5.28 0.93
C PHE A 102 -4.80 -6.66 0.52
N LEU A 103 -5.16 -7.69 1.28
CA LEU A 103 -4.84 -9.07 0.93
C LEU A 103 -5.56 -9.50 -0.35
N ALA A 104 -6.84 -9.16 -0.47
CA ALA A 104 -7.61 -9.47 -1.67
C ALA A 104 -7.02 -8.76 -2.89
N LEU A 105 -6.66 -7.49 -2.76
CA LEU A 105 -6.00 -6.75 -3.83
C LEU A 105 -4.68 -7.42 -4.22
N ALA A 106 -3.85 -7.76 -3.25
CA ALA A 106 -2.56 -8.39 -3.52
C ALA A 106 -2.73 -9.72 -4.26
N LYS A 107 -3.71 -10.52 -3.84
CA LYS A 107 -3.97 -11.82 -4.46
C LYS A 107 -4.45 -11.67 -5.92
N ILE A 108 -5.46 -10.83 -6.14
CA ILE A 108 -6.06 -10.68 -7.47
C ILE A 108 -5.11 -9.96 -8.42
N ALA A 109 -4.34 -9.00 -7.94
CA ALA A 109 -3.33 -8.31 -8.75
C ALA A 109 -2.10 -9.17 -9.05
N GLY A 110 -1.92 -10.29 -8.36
CA GLY A 110 -0.68 -11.05 -8.44
C GLY A 110 0.49 -10.24 -7.88
N ALA A 111 0.28 -9.52 -6.79
CA ALA A 111 1.31 -8.70 -6.20
C ALA A 111 2.42 -9.56 -5.58
N ASP A 112 3.63 -9.04 -5.64
CA ASP A 112 4.80 -9.68 -5.05
C ASP A 112 5.00 -9.21 -3.60
N ILE A 113 4.62 -7.99 -3.31
CA ILE A 113 4.90 -7.32 -2.03
C ILE A 113 3.68 -6.53 -1.56
N LEU A 114 3.38 -6.64 -0.27
CA LEU A 114 2.44 -5.78 0.46
C LEU A 114 3.26 -5.03 1.52
N VAL A 115 3.28 -3.70 1.43
CA VAL A 115 4.02 -2.86 2.37
C VAL A 115 3.08 -2.39 3.47
N SER A 116 3.44 -2.69 4.72
CA SER A 116 2.62 -2.37 5.89
C SER A 116 3.48 -2.25 7.13
N SER A 117 3.00 -1.49 8.11
CA SER A 117 3.56 -1.47 9.47
C SER A 117 2.61 -2.11 10.48
N ASP A 118 1.50 -2.67 10.03
CA ASP A 118 0.49 -3.29 10.89
C ASP A 118 0.91 -4.71 11.24
N ASP A 119 0.99 -5.00 12.54
CA ASP A 119 1.40 -6.32 13.04
C ASP A 119 0.46 -7.44 12.54
N ASP A 120 -0.83 -7.18 12.43
CA ASP A 120 -1.79 -8.18 11.97
C ASP A 120 -1.51 -8.62 10.52
N LEU A 121 -1.01 -7.72 9.68
CA LEU A 121 -0.58 -8.06 8.32
C LEU A 121 0.82 -8.68 8.32
N LEU A 122 1.75 -8.08 9.07
CA LEU A 122 3.14 -8.55 9.10
C LEU A 122 3.27 -9.99 9.61
N THR A 123 2.42 -10.41 10.54
CA THR A 123 2.42 -11.78 11.05
C THR A 123 2.03 -12.81 10.00
N LEU A 124 1.39 -12.41 8.91
CA LEU A 124 1.03 -13.30 7.82
C LEU A 124 2.18 -13.57 6.85
N HIS A 125 3.29 -12.83 6.96
CA HIS A 125 4.41 -12.96 6.03
C HIS A 125 5.05 -14.35 6.05
N PRO A 126 5.31 -14.99 4.89
CA PRO A 126 4.74 -14.69 3.58
C PRO A 126 3.30 -15.20 3.48
N TRP A 127 2.48 -14.48 2.74
CA TRP A 127 1.07 -14.85 2.61
C TRP A 127 0.76 -15.18 1.15
N CYS A 128 0.44 -16.44 0.86
CA CYS A 128 0.08 -16.88 -0.50
C CYS A 128 1.07 -16.40 -1.58
N GLY A 129 2.38 -16.47 -1.26
CA GLY A 129 3.43 -16.02 -2.17
C GLY A 129 3.69 -14.52 -2.15
N VAL A 130 2.95 -13.76 -1.36
CA VAL A 130 3.14 -12.32 -1.20
C VAL A 130 4.05 -12.05 -0.01
N GLN A 131 5.12 -11.29 -0.22
CA GLN A 131 5.96 -10.84 0.88
C GLN A 131 5.30 -9.66 1.57
N VAL A 132 5.11 -9.73 2.89
CA VAL A 132 4.56 -8.62 3.67
C VAL A 132 5.74 -7.95 4.38
N LEU A 133 6.07 -6.74 3.98
CA LEU A 133 7.28 -6.05 4.40
C LEU A 133 6.95 -4.70 5.03
N THR A 134 7.78 -4.29 6.02
CA THR A 134 7.72 -2.92 6.51
C THR A 134 8.26 -1.95 5.46
N PRO A 135 7.90 -0.65 5.55
CA PRO A 135 8.52 0.36 4.67
C PRO A 135 10.05 0.36 4.76
N ALA A 136 10.61 0.18 5.96
CA ALA A 136 12.06 0.16 6.14
C ALA A 136 12.71 -1.02 5.39
N THR A 137 12.12 -2.20 5.49
CA THR A 137 12.62 -3.38 4.77
C THR A 137 12.51 -3.18 3.27
N PHE A 138 11.40 -2.61 2.80
CA PHE A 138 11.22 -2.30 1.39
C PHE A 138 12.32 -1.35 0.88
N VAL A 139 12.60 -0.28 1.63
CA VAL A 139 13.68 0.65 1.28
C VAL A 139 15.01 -0.08 1.20
N SER A 140 15.32 -0.95 2.15
CA SER A 140 16.57 -1.72 2.14
C SER A 140 16.74 -2.57 0.89
N LEU A 141 15.63 -3.12 0.36
CA LEU A 141 15.67 -3.99 -0.81
C LEU A 141 15.75 -3.20 -2.13
N PHE A 142 15.16 -2.01 -2.20
CA PHE A 142 15.02 -1.27 -3.44
C PHE A 142 15.90 -0.04 -3.55
N ALA A 143 16.43 0.47 -2.44
CA ALA A 143 17.34 1.62 -2.49
C ALA A 143 18.63 1.26 -3.21
N PRO A 144 19.22 2.18 -4.02
CA PRO A 144 20.49 1.94 -4.65
C PRO A 144 21.56 1.66 -3.59
N LEU A 145 22.49 0.76 -3.92
CA LEU A 145 23.63 0.49 -3.05
C LEU A 145 24.49 1.78 -2.95
N ALA A 146 24.95 2.05 -1.73
CA ALA A 146 25.89 3.12 -1.52
C ALA A 146 27.23 2.76 -2.20
N VAL A 147 27.82 3.74 -2.87
CA VAL A 147 29.08 3.57 -3.58
C VAL A 147 30.18 4.32 -2.87
#